data_9280f50b3dcc3344b07ef0e2b29553d5
#
_entry.id   9280f50b3dcc3344b07ef0e2b29553d5
#
_cell.length_a   1.000
_cell.length_b   1.000
_cell.length_c   1.000
_cell.angle_alpha   90.00
_cell.angle_beta   90.00
_cell.angle_gamma   90.00
#
_symmetry.space_group_name_H-M   'P 1'
#
loop_
_entity.id
_entity.type
_entity.pdbx_description
1 polymer ?
#
loop_
_entity_poly.entity_id
_entity_poly.type
_entity_poly.pdbx_seq_one_letter_code
_entity_poly.pdbx_strand_id
1 'polypeptide(L)'
;MQQRRARTILLVSLLVGVAFFADQAEGNQPKAVAEEMIKDFRTVNKGKRLVHEFVIRNDGDAVLEITEVKPSCGCTVAEYPSSIPPGGSGVIKAAVDTRNLKGGIAKSVRVYTSDPENPQINLVIKANVKSAVEVDPGYARFIAVYGEPQKNSVQTIWSDELQRLRITKVESPYPFVGVSYRQVPEGEGDSGISGNQWQIEVKLDQEAPVGPMADFIVVTTNHPKLQTLRIPISGFVRPVLSVTPRIADFGRRELTEPQTASLEIRNLSSRAVDLGEASTSLEGLEAAVESVESGRLYKVLLTLSPGMPKGAFEGLVTIDTNSDRQPTIEVSVKGVVL
;
A
#
# COMPACT_ATOMS: atom_id res chain seq x y z
N MET A 1 21.91 -90.00 57.59
CA MET A 1 23.13 -90.75 57.22
C MET A 1 23.69 -90.12 55.93
N GLN A 2 25.01 -89.78 55.97
CA GLN A 2 25.93 -89.45 54.88
C GLN A 2 25.61 -88.29 53.92
N GLN A 3 26.10 -87.16 54.22
CA GLN A 3 27.26 -86.40 53.72
C GLN A 3 27.79 -86.79 52.36
N ARG A 4 27.71 -85.91 51.39
CA ARG A 4 28.77 -85.69 50.36
C ARG A 4 28.97 -84.22 50.08
N ARG A 5 30.13 -83.70 50.37
CA ARG A 5 30.64 -82.37 50.06
C ARG A 5 31.05 -82.34 48.58
N ALA A 6 30.59 -81.35 47.84
CA ALA A 6 31.15 -81.00 46.56
C ALA A 6 31.79 -79.59 46.66
N ARG A 7 33.06 -79.49 46.37
CA ARG A 7 33.86 -78.27 46.29
C ARG A 7 33.55 -77.55 44.99
N THR A 8 33.05 -76.36 45.10
CA THR A 8 32.92 -75.50 43.94
C THR A 8 34.12 -74.58 43.84
N ILE A 9 34.83 -74.69 42.71
CA ILE A 9 35.99 -73.89 42.32
C ILE A 9 35.46 -72.53 41.84
N LEU A 10 35.91 -71.46 42.48
CA LEU A 10 35.59 -70.10 42.12
C LEU A 10 36.55 -69.66 40.99
N LEU A 11 36.04 -69.52 39.76
CA LEU A 11 36.73 -68.89 38.64
C LEU A 11 36.44 -67.39 38.68
N VAL A 12 37.46 -66.62 39.08
CA VAL A 12 37.44 -65.15 38.99
C VAL A 12 37.82 -64.76 37.55
N SER A 13 36.87 -64.44 36.72
CA SER A 13 37.13 -63.85 35.42
C SER A 13 37.27 -62.33 35.55
N LEU A 14 38.50 -61.86 35.39
CA LEU A 14 38.86 -60.43 35.35
C LEU A 14 38.37 -59.84 34.02
N LEU A 15 37.25 -59.17 34.01
CA LEU A 15 36.75 -58.36 32.87
C LEU A 15 37.46 -56.99 32.89
N VAL A 16 38.47 -56.86 32.03
CA VAL A 16 39.11 -55.58 31.70
C VAL A 16 38.14 -54.83 30.83
N GLY A 17 37.36 -53.90 31.41
CA GLY A 17 36.52 -52.95 30.69
C GLY A 17 37.39 -51.90 29.99
N VAL A 18 37.59 -52.05 28.68
CA VAL A 18 38.10 -50.96 27.84
C VAL A 18 37.00 -49.94 27.70
N ALA A 19 37.08 -48.87 28.47
CA ALA A 19 36.22 -47.65 28.25
C ALA A 19 36.72 -47.00 26.95
N PHE A 20 35.97 -47.20 25.86
CA PHE A 20 36.07 -46.38 24.68
C PHE A 20 35.51 -44.98 25.09
N PHE A 21 36.39 -44.04 25.42
CA PHE A 21 36.07 -42.62 25.29
C PHE A 21 35.90 -42.38 23.81
N ALA A 22 34.63 -42.36 23.35
CA ALA A 22 34.28 -41.72 22.11
C ALA A 22 34.56 -40.22 22.31
N ASP A 23 35.77 -39.80 21.93
CA ASP A 23 36.10 -38.41 21.69
C ASP A 23 35.12 -37.95 20.58
N GLN A 24 34.00 -37.32 20.95
CA GLN A 24 33.15 -36.64 20.01
C GLN A 24 34.01 -35.50 19.47
N ALA A 25 34.63 -35.72 18.33
CA ALA A 25 35.23 -34.65 17.55
C ALA A 25 34.06 -33.64 17.32
N GLU A 26 34.01 -32.61 18.14
CA GLU A 26 33.19 -31.42 17.84
C GLU A 26 33.66 -30.95 16.47
N GLY A 27 32.84 -31.21 15.46
CA GLY A 27 33.19 -30.88 14.09
C GLY A 27 33.41 -29.36 14.01
N ASN A 28 34.50 -29.02 13.32
CA ASN A 28 34.94 -27.67 13.06
C ASN A 28 33.71 -26.86 12.47
N GLN A 29 33.02 -26.11 13.30
CA GLN A 29 31.78 -25.45 12.94
C GLN A 29 31.84 -23.93 13.18
N PRO A 30 31.26 -23.11 12.29
CA PRO A 30 31.12 -21.68 12.53
C PRO A 30 30.05 -21.46 13.59
N LYS A 31 30.20 -20.37 14.39
CA LYS A 31 29.24 -19.96 15.40
C LYS A 31 29.01 -18.46 15.34
N ALA A 32 27.86 -18.08 14.82
CA ALA A 32 27.49 -16.69 14.64
C ALA A 32 26.88 -16.09 15.92
N VAL A 33 27.46 -15.01 16.42
CA VAL A 33 27.01 -14.28 17.60
C VAL A 33 26.86 -12.81 17.25
N ALA A 34 25.63 -12.28 17.27
CA ALA A 34 25.38 -10.86 17.13
C ALA A 34 25.53 -10.16 18.49
N GLU A 35 26.38 -9.15 18.58
CA GLU A 35 26.60 -8.38 19.82
C GLU A 35 25.36 -7.59 20.23
N GLU A 36 24.64 -7.03 19.27
CA GLU A 36 23.39 -6.32 19.43
C GLU A 36 22.43 -6.78 18.31
N MET A 37 21.25 -7.27 18.64
CA MET A 37 20.23 -7.62 17.64
C MET A 37 19.19 -6.50 17.40
N ILE A 38 19.07 -5.55 18.32
CA ILE A 38 18.06 -4.50 18.28
C ILE A 38 18.70 -3.17 18.60
N LYS A 39 18.74 -2.27 17.61
CA LYS A 39 19.10 -0.87 17.82
C LYS A 39 17.88 -0.01 17.96
N ASP A 40 17.70 0.61 19.12
CA ASP A 40 16.64 1.58 19.38
C ASP A 40 17.19 3.02 19.33
N PHE A 41 16.78 3.77 18.32
CA PHE A 41 17.11 5.19 18.17
C PHE A 41 16.20 6.10 18.99
N ARG A 42 15.27 5.54 19.75
CA ARG A 42 14.26 6.26 20.53
C ARG A 42 13.44 7.21 19.64
N THR A 43 13.26 8.47 20.05
CA THR A 43 12.53 9.48 19.26
C THR A 43 13.48 10.18 18.29
N VAL A 44 13.12 10.19 17.02
CA VAL A 44 13.86 10.82 15.94
C VAL A 44 12.96 11.70 15.10
N ASN A 45 13.52 12.77 14.52
CA ASN A 45 12.77 13.62 13.61
C ASN A 45 12.62 12.94 12.24
N LYS A 46 11.44 13.04 11.65
CA LYS A 46 11.13 12.61 10.28
C LYS A 46 12.13 13.22 9.29
N GLY A 47 12.54 12.45 8.31
CA GLY A 47 13.55 12.84 7.31
C GLY A 47 14.98 12.49 7.69
N LYS A 48 15.25 12.03 8.92
CA LYS A 48 16.57 11.52 9.28
C LYS A 48 16.83 10.15 8.62
N ARG A 49 18.07 9.96 8.18
CA ARG A 49 18.58 8.64 7.83
C ARG A 49 19.21 8.04 9.07
N LEU A 50 18.64 6.96 9.59
CA LEU A 50 19.17 6.20 10.71
C LEU A 50 20.16 5.17 10.16
N VAL A 51 21.38 5.18 10.68
CA VAL A 51 22.43 4.24 10.27
C VAL A 51 22.96 3.53 11.52
N HIS A 52 23.09 2.22 11.44
CA HIS A 52 23.70 1.42 12.49
C HIS A 52 24.57 0.32 11.91
N GLU A 53 25.65 0.03 12.59
CA GLU A 53 26.60 -1.00 12.28
C GLU A 53 26.43 -2.13 13.30
N PHE A 54 25.80 -3.23 12.86
CA PHE A 54 25.68 -4.44 13.68
C PHE A 54 26.91 -5.29 13.55
N VAL A 55 27.50 -5.67 14.67
CA VAL A 55 28.67 -6.54 14.71
C VAL A 55 28.23 -8.00 14.88
N ILE A 56 28.68 -8.87 13.98
CA ILE A 56 28.55 -10.32 14.09
C ILE A 56 29.93 -10.89 14.30
N ARG A 57 30.12 -11.63 15.39
CA ARG A 57 31.34 -12.39 15.67
C ARG A 57 31.18 -13.83 15.27
N ASN A 58 32.31 -14.45 14.88
CA ASN A 58 32.40 -15.88 14.71
C ASN A 58 33.12 -16.48 15.92
N ASP A 59 32.37 -16.99 16.88
CA ASP A 59 32.89 -17.63 18.10
C ASP A 59 33.15 -19.13 17.87
N GLY A 60 33.05 -19.61 16.62
CA GLY A 60 33.38 -20.97 16.20
C GLY A 60 34.83 -21.11 15.72
N ASP A 61 35.18 -22.29 15.28
CA ASP A 61 36.52 -22.69 14.82
C ASP A 61 36.58 -22.95 13.30
N ALA A 62 35.45 -22.81 12.57
CA ALA A 62 35.38 -22.78 11.12
C ALA A 62 35.01 -21.38 10.60
N VAL A 63 35.24 -21.14 9.30
CA VAL A 63 34.86 -19.88 8.65
C VAL A 63 33.32 -19.75 8.63
N LEU A 64 32.81 -18.64 9.14
CA LEU A 64 31.41 -18.28 9.06
C LEU A 64 31.15 -17.55 7.74
N GLU A 65 30.33 -18.15 6.89
CA GLU A 65 29.89 -17.52 5.66
C GLU A 65 28.56 -16.74 5.88
N ILE A 66 28.48 -15.55 5.35
CA ILE A 66 27.23 -14.78 5.24
C ILE A 66 26.71 -14.97 3.81
N THR A 67 25.74 -15.87 3.67
CA THR A 67 25.24 -16.32 2.37
C THR A 67 24.29 -15.32 1.74
N GLU A 68 23.54 -14.59 2.56
CA GLU A 68 22.59 -13.60 2.07
C GLU A 68 22.24 -12.58 3.17
N VAL A 69 21.97 -11.33 2.78
CA VAL A 69 21.43 -10.29 3.67
C VAL A 69 20.18 -9.67 3.02
N LYS A 70 19.01 -9.90 3.63
CA LYS A 70 17.71 -9.41 3.14
C LYS A 70 17.15 -8.30 4.02
N PRO A 71 17.13 -7.03 3.56
CA PRO A 71 16.43 -5.96 4.26
C PRO A 71 14.92 -6.09 4.10
N SER A 72 14.16 -5.72 5.13
CA SER A 72 12.72 -5.47 5.03
C SER A 72 12.44 -4.16 4.26
N CYS A 73 11.18 -3.96 3.83
CA CYS A 73 10.78 -2.74 3.13
C CYS A 73 11.22 -1.45 3.87
N GLY A 74 11.89 -0.57 3.15
CA GLY A 74 12.38 0.72 3.67
C GLY A 74 13.73 0.67 4.40
N CYS A 75 14.35 -0.52 4.54
CA CYS A 75 15.76 -0.65 4.94
C CYS A 75 16.66 -0.73 3.70
N THR A 76 17.90 -0.30 3.89
CA THR A 76 19.00 -0.50 2.93
C THR A 76 20.15 -1.14 3.68
N VAL A 77 20.75 -2.17 3.10
CA VAL A 77 22.04 -2.70 3.56
C VAL A 77 23.10 -2.14 2.63
N ALA A 78 24.06 -1.42 3.21
CA ALA A 78 25.10 -0.76 2.42
C ALA A 78 26.29 -1.69 2.17
N GLU A 79 26.72 -2.42 3.21
CA GLU A 79 27.92 -3.25 3.19
C GLU A 79 27.79 -4.42 4.17
N TYR A 80 28.35 -5.57 3.80
CA TYR A 80 28.55 -6.72 4.69
C TYR A 80 29.68 -7.62 4.14
N PRO A 81 30.44 -8.30 5.01
CA PRO A 81 31.45 -9.25 4.57
C PRO A 81 30.78 -10.54 4.11
N SER A 82 31.33 -11.21 3.10
CA SER A 82 30.86 -12.53 2.66
C SER A 82 31.29 -13.64 3.61
N SER A 83 32.37 -13.45 4.39
CA SER A 83 32.89 -14.45 5.34
C SER A 83 33.57 -13.78 6.54
N ILE A 84 33.56 -14.47 7.69
CA ILE A 84 34.19 -14.07 8.94
C ILE A 84 35.06 -15.21 9.41
N PRO A 85 36.38 -15.02 9.54
CA PRO A 85 37.28 -16.08 10.02
C PRO A 85 37.01 -16.48 11.48
N PRO A 86 37.44 -17.63 11.93
CA PRO A 86 37.39 -18.05 13.34
C PRO A 86 37.91 -16.96 14.28
N GLY A 87 37.16 -16.63 15.34
CA GLY A 87 37.48 -15.57 16.29
C GLY A 87 37.43 -14.16 15.75
N GLY A 88 37.08 -13.98 14.46
CA GLY A 88 36.92 -12.67 13.82
C GLY A 88 35.54 -12.06 13.99
N SER A 89 35.39 -10.85 13.50
CA SER A 89 34.09 -10.11 13.46
C SER A 89 33.87 -9.46 12.11
N GLY A 90 32.59 -9.33 11.76
CA GLY A 90 32.11 -8.66 10.56
C GLY A 90 31.03 -7.62 10.88
N VAL A 91 30.95 -6.58 10.09
CA VAL A 91 29.98 -5.49 10.27
C VAL A 91 28.90 -5.55 9.21
N ILE A 92 27.63 -5.55 9.65
CA ILE A 92 26.45 -5.39 8.79
C ILE A 92 25.96 -3.94 8.93
N LYS A 93 26.20 -3.12 7.92
CA LYS A 93 25.79 -1.71 7.93
C LYS A 93 24.37 -1.56 7.39
N ALA A 94 23.43 -1.27 8.27
CA ALA A 94 22.02 -1.09 7.93
C ALA A 94 21.59 0.37 8.06
N ALA A 95 20.71 0.81 7.16
CA ALA A 95 20.17 2.18 7.18
C ALA A 95 18.65 2.16 6.96
N VAL A 96 17.95 3.11 7.60
CA VAL A 96 16.51 3.37 7.45
C VAL A 96 16.30 4.83 7.11
N ASP A 97 15.61 5.10 6.00
CA ASP A 97 15.19 6.44 5.63
C ASP A 97 13.81 6.72 6.26
N THR A 98 13.74 7.77 7.10
CA THR A 98 12.50 8.09 7.82
C THR A 98 11.60 9.09 7.11
N ARG A 99 11.91 9.54 5.88
CA ARG A 99 11.14 10.56 5.13
C ARG A 99 9.67 10.17 4.95
N ASN A 100 9.39 8.89 4.74
CA ASN A 100 8.04 8.37 4.52
C ASN A 100 7.51 7.53 5.69
N LEU A 101 8.13 7.66 6.88
CA LEU A 101 7.74 6.92 8.07
C LEU A 101 7.17 7.87 9.12
N LYS A 102 6.29 7.35 9.99
CA LYS A 102 5.65 8.08 11.09
C LYS A 102 5.39 7.13 12.26
N GLY A 103 5.52 7.65 13.49
CA GLY A 103 5.24 6.89 14.72
C GLY A 103 6.28 5.82 15.02
N GLY A 104 5.88 4.82 15.79
CA GLY A 104 6.73 3.69 16.15
C GLY A 104 7.05 2.82 14.93
N ILE A 105 8.35 2.65 14.67
CA ILE A 105 8.83 1.79 13.59
C ILE A 105 9.73 0.69 14.13
N ALA A 106 9.66 -0.50 13.50
CA ALA A 106 10.59 -1.60 13.65
C ALA A 106 10.90 -2.14 12.26
N LYS A 107 12.15 -1.99 11.83
CA LYS A 107 12.63 -2.43 10.51
C LYS A 107 13.70 -3.48 10.69
N SER A 108 13.62 -4.58 9.97
CA SER A 108 14.53 -5.73 10.13
C SER A 108 15.41 -5.94 8.92
N VAL A 109 16.58 -6.48 9.21
CA VAL A 109 17.52 -7.06 8.24
C VAL A 109 17.75 -8.50 8.64
N ARG A 110 17.43 -9.44 7.76
CA ARG A 110 17.68 -10.86 7.95
C ARG A 110 19.03 -11.21 7.35
N VAL A 111 19.92 -11.76 8.18
CA VAL A 111 21.25 -12.22 7.80
C VAL A 111 21.23 -13.75 7.80
N TYR A 112 21.53 -14.35 6.67
CA TYR A 112 21.64 -15.80 6.53
C TYR A 112 23.10 -16.20 6.63
N THR A 113 23.37 -17.23 7.43
CA THR A 113 24.71 -17.66 7.75
C THR A 113 24.91 -19.18 7.52
N SER A 114 26.15 -19.63 7.49
CA SER A 114 26.50 -21.04 7.46
C SER A 114 26.52 -21.72 8.85
N ASP A 115 26.22 -20.98 9.92
CA ASP A 115 26.08 -21.55 11.27
C ASP A 115 24.83 -22.45 11.33
N PRO A 116 24.97 -23.75 11.61
CA PRO A 116 23.85 -24.68 11.68
C PRO A 116 22.90 -24.40 12.86
N GLU A 117 23.39 -23.77 13.95
CA GLU A 117 22.57 -23.40 15.11
C GLU A 117 21.86 -22.06 14.89
N ASN A 118 22.49 -21.15 14.15
CA ASN A 118 21.96 -19.83 13.86
C ASN A 118 21.97 -19.54 12.34
N PRO A 119 21.22 -20.32 11.54
CA PRO A 119 21.21 -20.16 10.08
C PRO A 119 20.57 -18.83 9.63
N GLN A 120 19.87 -18.16 10.54
CA GLN A 120 19.27 -16.84 10.30
C GLN A 120 19.33 -15.97 11.56
N ILE A 121 19.92 -14.78 11.42
CA ILE A 121 19.93 -13.74 12.46
C ILE A 121 19.02 -12.59 12.01
N ASN A 122 18.16 -12.11 12.92
CA ASN A 122 17.26 -11.00 12.64
C ASN A 122 17.74 -9.73 13.38
N LEU A 123 18.29 -8.78 12.64
CA LEU A 123 18.76 -7.49 13.16
C LEU A 123 17.66 -6.46 13.01
N VAL A 124 17.37 -5.64 14.03
CA VAL A 124 16.23 -4.74 14.05
C VAL A 124 16.66 -3.32 14.40
N ILE A 125 16.22 -2.36 13.59
CA ILE A 125 16.28 -0.92 13.89
C ILE A 125 14.88 -0.48 14.35
N LYS A 126 14.80 0.06 15.57
CA LYS A 126 13.59 0.67 16.13
C LYS A 126 13.76 2.17 16.26
N ALA A 127 12.67 2.89 16.08
CA ALA A 127 12.58 4.32 16.40
C ALA A 127 11.12 4.74 16.55
N ASN A 128 10.90 5.89 17.21
CA ASN A 128 9.63 6.63 17.14
C ASN A 128 9.86 7.89 16.28
N VAL A 129 9.34 7.87 15.05
CA VAL A 129 9.54 8.95 14.08
C VAL A 129 8.48 10.01 14.31
N LYS A 130 8.91 11.20 14.75
CA LYS A 130 8.06 12.36 14.94
C LYS A 130 8.29 13.40 13.84
N SER A 131 7.21 14.04 13.40
CA SER A 131 7.28 15.20 12.53
C SER A 131 7.40 16.48 13.37
N ALA A 132 8.04 17.51 12.85
CA ALA A 132 8.08 18.82 13.49
C ALA A 132 6.68 19.46 13.59
N VAL A 133 5.85 19.18 12.59
CA VAL A 133 4.42 19.51 12.57
C VAL A 133 3.67 18.22 12.23
N GLU A 134 2.77 17.82 13.09
CA GLU A 134 1.93 16.65 12.93
C GLU A 134 0.63 17.03 12.23
N VAL A 135 0.04 16.07 11.51
CA VAL A 135 -1.26 16.19 10.86
C VAL A 135 -1.99 14.85 10.93
N ASP A 136 -3.26 14.89 11.31
CA ASP A 136 -4.15 13.74 11.38
C ASP A 136 -5.50 14.06 10.75
N PRO A 137 -6.02 13.19 9.85
CA PRO A 137 -5.50 11.92 9.35
C PRO A 137 -4.32 12.05 8.37
N GLY A 138 -3.85 13.25 8.01
CA GLY A 138 -2.67 13.46 7.19
C GLY A 138 -2.88 13.22 5.70
N TYR A 139 -4.12 13.08 5.25
CA TYR A 139 -4.53 13.01 3.84
C TYR A 139 -6.00 13.41 3.69
N ALA A 140 -6.39 13.94 2.53
CA ALA A 140 -7.77 14.16 2.15
C ALA A 140 -8.14 13.20 1.00
N ARG A 141 -9.21 12.42 1.16
CA ARG A 141 -9.66 11.48 0.13
C ARG A 141 -11.13 11.66 -0.18
N PHE A 142 -11.46 11.74 -1.47
CA PHE A 142 -12.81 11.86 -1.97
C PHE A 142 -13.13 10.76 -2.99
N ILE A 143 -14.31 10.15 -2.85
CA ILE A 143 -14.92 9.32 -3.87
C ILE A 143 -16.33 9.88 -4.04
N ALA A 144 -16.48 10.69 -5.07
CA ALA A 144 -17.68 11.48 -5.31
C ALA A 144 -18.44 11.00 -6.55
N VAL A 145 -19.70 11.36 -6.65
CA VAL A 145 -20.48 11.34 -7.88
C VAL A 145 -20.75 12.78 -8.26
N TYR A 146 -20.61 13.12 -9.53
CA TYR A 146 -20.84 14.47 -10.05
C TYR A 146 -22.22 15.01 -9.61
N GLY A 147 -22.21 16.17 -9.02
CA GLY A 147 -23.40 16.82 -8.52
C GLY A 147 -23.94 16.34 -7.18
N GLU A 148 -23.33 15.33 -6.56
CA GLU A 148 -23.76 14.85 -5.26
C GLU A 148 -22.96 15.52 -4.12
N PRO A 149 -23.63 15.84 -2.99
CA PRO A 149 -22.95 16.43 -1.85
C PRO A 149 -21.95 15.44 -1.23
N GLN A 150 -20.78 15.93 -0.85
CA GLN A 150 -19.75 15.15 -0.20
C GLN A 150 -19.51 15.62 1.24
N LYS A 151 -19.08 14.69 2.10
CA LYS A 151 -18.60 15.05 3.43
C LYS A 151 -17.28 15.78 3.33
N ASN A 152 -17.10 16.84 4.11
CA ASN A 152 -15.83 17.54 4.20
C ASN A 152 -14.78 16.64 4.86
N SER A 153 -13.54 16.79 4.43
CA SER A 153 -12.40 16.13 5.09
C SER A 153 -11.76 17.15 6.04
N VAL A 154 -11.62 16.79 7.31
CA VAL A 154 -11.03 17.66 8.32
C VAL A 154 -9.68 17.09 8.72
N GLN A 155 -8.66 17.96 8.74
CA GLN A 155 -7.31 17.65 9.15
C GLN A 155 -6.98 18.44 10.40
N THR A 156 -6.53 17.78 11.47
CA THR A 156 -6.02 18.44 12.67
C THR A 156 -4.50 18.58 12.56
N ILE A 157 -3.98 19.77 12.83
CA ILE A 157 -2.55 20.09 12.72
C ILE A 157 -2.06 20.65 14.04
N TRP A 158 -0.89 20.16 14.50
CA TRP A 158 -0.26 20.62 15.74
C TRP A 158 1.26 20.42 15.70
N SER A 159 1.95 20.90 16.71
CA SER A 159 3.37 20.63 16.90
C SER A 159 3.66 20.37 18.39
N ASP A 160 4.32 19.26 18.69
CA ASP A 160 4.82 18.97 20.03
C ASP A 160 6.06 19.83 20.40
N GLU A 161 6.77 20.34 19.36
CA GLU A 161 7.99 21.13 19.54
C GLU A 161 7.71 22.64 19.66
N LEU A 162 6.62 23.13 19.06
CA LEU A 162 6.25 24.53 19.00
C LEU A 162 4.82 24.74 19.49
N GLN A 163 4.68 25.08 20.78
CA GLN A 163 3.36 25.26 21.41
C GLN A 163 2.50 26.37 20.77
N ARG A 164 3.13 27.38 20.16
CA ARG A 164 2.45 28.47 19.43
C ARG A 164 2.60 28.32 17.93
N LEU A 165 2.27 27.14 17.42
CA LEU A 165 2.17 26.90 15.99
C LEU A 165 1.15 27.85 15.37
N ARG A 166 1.49 28.48 14.24
CA ARG A 166 0.57 29.27 13.43
C ARG A 166 0.57 28.77 12.00
N ILE A 167 -0.64 28.63 11.45
CA ILE A 167 -0.86 28.44 10.01
C ILE A 167 -1.07 29.85 9.44
N THR A 168 -0.27 30.22 8.45
CA THR A 168 -0.32 31.54 7.82
C THR A 168 -0.97 31.50 6.45
N LYS A 169 -0.98 30.35 5.78
CA LYS A 169 -1.58 30.18 4.46
C LYS A 169 -1.95 28.70 4.23
N VAL A 170 -3.06 28.48 3.53
CA VAL A 170 -3.44 27.17 2.99
C VAL A 170 -3.82 27.35 1.53
N GLU A 171 -3.25 26.55 0.65
CA GLU A 171 -3.44 26.61 -0.79
C GLU A 171 -4.01 25.30 -1.30
N SER A 172 -5.10 25.36 -2.06
CA SER A 172 -5.67 24.23 -2.76
C SER A 172 -5.01 24.05 -4.14
N PRO A 173 -4.76 22.82 -4.57
CA PRO A 173 -4.22 22.56 -5.92
C PRO A 173 -5.28 22.68 -7.02
N TYR A 174 -6.58 22.68 -6.65
CA TYR A 174 -7.69 22.69 -7.61
C TYR A 174 -8.70 23.78 -7.30
N PRO A 175 -9.24 24.49 -8.31
CA PRO A 175 -10.24 25.52 -8.09
C PRO A 175 -11.57 24.96 -7.53
N PHE A 176 -11.86 23.69 -7.77
CA PHE A 176 -13.04 22.99 -7.28
C PHE A 176 -12.83 22.30 -5.92
N VAL A 177 -11.70 22.55 -5.26
CA VAL A 177 -11.44 22.11 -3.88
C VAL A 177 -11.30 23.33 -2.99
N GLY A 178 -12.31 23.61 -2.20
CA GLY A 178 -12.29 24.67 -1.19
C GLY A 178 -11.48 24.23 0.03
N VAL A 179 -10.66 25.14 0.57
CA VAL A 179 -9.93 24.94 1.82
C VAL A 179 -10.19 26.11 2.75
N SER A 180 -10.47 25.80 4.02
CA SER A 180 -10.55 26.77 5.10
C SER A 180 -9.75 26.27 6.30
N TYR A 181 -9.29 27.19 7.14
CA TYR A 181 -8.56 26.83 8.35
C TYR A 181 -8.88 27.74 9.51
N ARG A 182 -8.86 27.19 10.70
CA ARG A 182 -9.07 27.91 11.95
C ARG A 182 -8.21 27.32 13.06
N GLN A 183 -7.86 28.16 14.01
CA GLN A 183 -7.32 27.68 15.27
C GLN A 183 -8.45 27.08 16.09
N VAL A 184 -8.21 25.93 16.70
CA VAL A 184 -9.16 25.30 17.63
C VAL A 184 -9.13 26.08 18.93
N PRO A 185 -10.29 26.51 19.48
CA PRO A 185 -10.35 27.17 20.77
C PRO A 185 -9.77 26.32 21.90
N GLU A 186 -9.21 26.97 22.90
CA GLU A 186 -8.69 26.28 24.09
C GLU A 186 -9.81 25.49 24.78
N GLY A 187 -9.55 24.21 25.06
CA GLY A 187 -10.54 23.30 25.67
C GLY A 187 -11.44 22.56 24.68
N GLU A 188 -11.47 22.94 23.39
CA GLU A 188 -12.24 22.22 22.35
C GLU A 188 -11.40 21.21 21.54
N GLY A 189 -10.09 21.25 21.71
CA GLY A 189 -9.16 20.35 21.01
C GLY A 189 -9.05 18.96 21.63
N ASP A 190 -8.28 18.11 20.96
CA ASP A 190 -7.91 16.82 21.50
C ASP A 190 -7.00 16.99 22.73
N SER A 191 -7.44 16.50 23.89
CA SER A 191 -6.73 16.58 25.16
C SER A 191 -5.40 15.81 25.19
N GLY A 192 -5.20 14.86 24.26
CA GLY A 192 -3.96 14.12 24.09
C GLY A 192 -2.87 14.90 23.34
N ILE A 193 -3.20 16.07 22.79
CA ILE A 193 -2.30 16.91 22.01
C ILE A 193 -1.87 18.12 22.85
N SER A 194 -0.55 18.30 23.00
CA SER A 194 0.00 19.48 23.68
C SER A 194 0.13 20.67 22.72
N GLY A 195 -0.09 21.88 23.24
CA GLY A 195 -0.04 23.11 22.46
C GLY A 195 -1.34 23.41 21.70
N ASN A 196 -1.28 24.46 20.87
CA ASN A 196 -2.44 24.86 20.09
C ASN A 196 -2.64 23.95 18.86
N GLN A 197 -3.91 23.74 18.56
CA GLN A 197 -4.33 22.90 17.44
C GLN A 197 -4.98 23.76 16.37
N TRP A 198 -4.85 23.32 15.13
CA TRP A 198 -5.48 23.92 13.96
C TRP A 198 -6.31 22.88 13.24
N GLN A 199 -7.43 23.29 12.69
CA GLN A 199 -8.23 22.47 11.77
C GLN A 199 -8.20 23.08 10.39
N ILE A 200 -7.93 22.21 9.40
CA ILE A 200 -8.12 22.52 7.98
C ILE A 200 -9.31 21.70 7.52
N GLU A 201 -10.32 22.39 7.03
CA GLU A 201 -11.47 21.78 6.38
C GLU A 201 -11.25 21.80 4.87
N VAL A 202 -11.38 20.65 4.25
CA VAL A 202 -11.23 20.44 2.80
C VAL A 202 -12.60 20.05 2.25
N LYS A 203 -13.11 20.81 1.32
CA LYS A 203 -14.42 20.62 0.72
C LYS A 203 -14.30 20.40 -0.79
N LEU A 204 -14.87 19.32 -1.29
CA LEU A 204 -14.99 19.09 -2.72
C LEU A 204 -16.28 19.75 -3.23
N ASP A 205 -16.16 20.55 -4.29
CA ASP A 205 -17.31 21.15 -4.96
C ASP A 205 -18.14 20.05 -5.65
N GLN A 206 -19.45 20.21 -5.67
CA GLN A 206 -20.38 19.31 -6.39
C GLN A 206 -20.18 19.38 -7.92
N GLU A 207 -19.72 20.52 -8.41
CA GLU A 207 -19.40 20.75 -9.83
C GLU A 207 -17.96 20.35 -10.18
N ALA A 208 -17.25 19.63 -9.29
CA ALA A 208 -15.92 19.12 -9.60
C ALA A 208 -15.96 18.20 -10.82
N PRO A 209 -15.07 18.37 -11.80
CA PRO A 209 -15.11 17.63 -13.05
C PRO A 209 -14.94 16.13 -12.83
N VAL A 210 -15.64 15.33 -13.65
CA VAL A 210 -15.51 13.87 -13.64
C VAL A 210 -14.07 13.47 -13.97
N GLY A 211 -13.47 12.64 -13.14
CA GLY A 211 -12.11 12.15 -13.33
C GLY A 211 -11.33 11.96 -12.04
N PRO A 212 -10.08 11.54 -12.15
CA PRO A 212 -9.17 11.37 -11.01
C PRO A 212 -8.64 12.72 -10.54
N MET A 213 -8.33 12.80 -9.24
CA MET A 213 -7.55 13.88 -8.64
C MET A 213 -6.43 13.29 -7.78
N ALA A 214 -5.23 13.85 -7.89
CA ALA A 214 -4.08 13.49 -7.07
C ALA A 214 -3.09 14.64 -7.06
N ASP A 215 -2.94 15.30 -5.90
CA ASP A 215 -2.03 16.43 -5.68
C ASP A 215 -1.84 16.66 -4.18
N PHE A 216 -1.40 17.86 -3.78
CA PHE A 216 -1.16 18.24 -2.41
C PHE A 216 -1.82 19.58 -2.07
N ILE A 217 -2.46 19.64 -0.92
CA ILE A 217 -2.79 20.89 -0.23
C ILE A 217 -1.50 21.39 0.41
N VAL A 218 -1.15 22.66 0.16
CA VAL A 218 0.07 23.26 0.69
C VAL A 218 -0.29 24.16 1.88
N VAL A 219 0.32 23.86 3.03
CA VAL A 219 0.11 24.58 4.27
C VAL A 219 1.39 25.29 4.68
N THR A 220 1.35 26.61 4.86
CA THR A 220 2.47 27.41 5.35
C THR A 220 2.34 27.62 6.84
N THR A 221 3.41 27.34 7.57
CA THR A 221 3.47 27.46 9.04
C THR A 221 4.60 28.38 9.49
N ASN A 222 4.57 28.80 10.75
CA ASN A 222 5.67 29.51 11.40
C ASN A 222 6.74 28.59 12.01
N HIS A 223 6.65 27.27 11.78
CA HIS A 223 7.60 26.34 12.40
C HIS A 223 8.99 26.42 11.73
N PRO A 224 10.09 26.67 12.48
CA PRO A 224 11.41 26.95 11.89
C PRO A 224 11.99 25.78 11.10
N LYS A 225 11.62 24.53 11.46
CA LYS A 225 12.10 23.30 10.78
C LYS A 225 11.18 22.83 9.67
N LEU A 226 9.91 23.28 9.62
CA LEU A 226 8.92 22.84 8.65
C LEU A 226 7.97 23.99 8.31
N GLN A 227 8.44 24.93 7.50
CA GLN A 227 7.64 26.07 7.06
C GLN A 227 6.55 25.67 6.06
N THR A 228 6.76 24.61 5.31
CA THR A 228 5.79 24.12 4.32
C THR A 228 5.46 22.65 4.60
N LEU A 229 4.18 22.38 4.86
CA LEU A 229 3.60 21.05 4.99
C LEU A 229 2.78 20.76 3.75
N ARG A 230 2.92 19.55 3.20
CA ARG A 230 2.13 19.07 2.04
C ARG A 230 1.22 17.94 2.50
N ILE A 231 -0.08 18.15 2.39
CA ILE A 231 -1.11 17.15 2.73
C ILE A 231 -1.61 16.55 1.42
N PRO A 232 -1.43 15.24 1.18
CA PRO A 232 -1.93 14.59 -0.02
C PRO A 232 -3.46 14.72 -0.12
N ILE A 233 -3.93 15.11 -1.30
CA ILE A 233 -5.33 14.99 -1.70
C ILE A 233 -5.43 13.99 -2.83
N SER A 234 -6.37 13.06 -2.74
CA SER A 234 -6.63 12.08 -3.79
C SER A 234 -8.11 11.77 -3.88
N GLY A 235 -8.55 11.37 -5.06
CA GLY A 235 -9.94 11.00 -5.23
C GLY A 235 -10.30 10.69 -6.67
N PHE A 236 -11.60 10.44 -6.86
CA PHE A 236 -12.20 10.24 -8.16
C PHE A 236 -13.64 10.76 -8.13
N VAL A 237 -13.98 11.64 -9.05
CA VAL A 237 -15.36 12.08 -9.31
C VAL A 237 -15.92 11.18 -10.41
N ARG A 238 -16.94 10.39 -10.08
CA ARG A 238 -17.64 9.50 -11.01
C ARG A 238 -18.72 10.26 -11.77
N PRO A 239 -19.03 9.87 -13.01
CA PRO A 239 -20.22 10.40 -13.70
C PRO A 239 -21.50 9.98 -12.97
N VAL A 240 -22.60 10.62 -13.26
CA VAL A 240 -23.95 10.23 -12.78
C VAL A 240 -24.29 8.82 -13.28
N LEU A 241 -24.09 8.59 -14.56
CA LEU A 241 -24.33 7.32 -15.24
C LEU A 241 -23.00 6.71 -15.73
N SER A 242 -22.70 5.52 -15.29
CA SER A 242 -21.50 4.77 -15.67
C SER A 242 -21.85 3.70 -16.70
N VAL A 243 -21.12 3.67 -17.81
CA VAL A 243 -21.30 2.71 -18.90
C VAL A 243 -20.18 1.66 -18.87
N THR A 244 -20.54 0.38 -19.00
CA THR A 244 -19.59 -0.73 -19.02
C THR A 244 -19.98 -1.76 -20.08
N PRO A 245 -19.12 -2.09 -21.05
CA PRO A 245 -17.88 -1.41 -21.37
C PRO A 245 -18.08 -0.01 -21.94
N ARG A 246 -17.08 0.87 -21.89
CA ARG A 246 -17.18 2.25 -22.44
C ARG A 246 -17.16 2.33 -23.96
N ILE A 247 -16.72 1.24 -24.60
CA ILE A 247 -16.65 1.10 -26.07
C ILE A 247 -17.28 -0.25 -26.38
N ALA A 248 -18.25 -0.27 -27.30
CA ALA A 248 -18.79 -1.49 -27.87
C ALA A 248 -17.89 -1.92 -29.04
N ASP A 249 -17.01 -2.90 -28.80
CA ASP A 249 -16.11 -3.43 -29.81
C ASP A 249 -16.66 -4.76 -30.34
N PHE A 250 -17.11 -4.78 -31.59
CA PHE A 250 -17.61 -5.99 -32.26
C PHE A 250 -16.47 -6.86 -32.82
N GLY A 251 -15.23 -6.38 -32.77
CA GLY A 251 -14.06 -7.10 -33.27
C GLY A 251 -14.07 -7.22 -34.81
N ARG A 252 -13.43 -8.27 -35.32
CA ARG A 252 -13.41 -8.60 -36.76
C ARG A 252 -14.32 -9.78 -37.01
N ARG A 253 -15.39 -9.59 -37.83
CA ARG A 253 -16.41 -10.62 -38.04
C ARG A 253 -16.98 -10.60 -39.45
N GLU A 254 -17.38 -11.74 -39.94
CA GLU A 254 -18.30 -11.84 -41.09
C GLU A 254 -19.73 -11.61 -40.59
N LEU A 255 -20.47 -10.72 -41.21
CA LEU A 255 -21.86 -10.39 -40.88
C LEU A 255 -22.85 -11.18 -41.75
N THR A 256 -22.86 -12.52 -41.60
CA THR A 256 -23.87 -13.39 -42.22
C THR A 256 -25.18 -13.44 -41.43
N GLU A 257 -25.10 -13.15 -40.14
CA GLU A 257 -26.25 -13.11 -39.20
C GLU A 257 -26.11 -11.85 -38.33
N PRO A 258 -27.21 -11.37 -37.71
CA PRO A 258 -27.18 -10.26 -36.79
C PRO A 258 -26.18 -10.52 -35.63
N GLN A 259 -25.31 -9.59 -35.35
CA GLN A 259 -24.34 -9.67 -34.23
C GLN A 259 -24.74 -8.72 -33.11
N THR A 260 -24.70 -9.23 -31.89
CA THR A 260 -25.10 -8.43 -30.72
C THR A 260 -23.95 -8.14 -29.79
N ALA A 261 -23.95 -6.95 -29.20
CA ALA A 261 -23.13 -6.56 -28.05
C ALA A 261 -24.03 -5.96 -26.98
N SER A 262 -23.66 -6.10 -25.72
CA SER A 262 -24.43 -5.52 -24.62
C SER A 262 -23.59 -4.59 -23.79
N LEU A 263 -24.20 -3.51 -23.33
CA LEU A 263 -23.65 -2.53 -22.39
C LEU A 263 -24.51 -2.53 -21.13
N GLU A 264 -23.88 -2.32 -20.00
CA GLU A 264 -24.55 -2.04 -18.73
C GLU A 264 -24.42 -0.55 -18.43
N ILE A 265 -25.53 0.12 -18.12
CA ILE A 265 -25.55 1.52 -17.66
C ILE A 265 -26.06 1.51 -16.23
N ARG A 266 -25.22 1.99 -15.33
CA ARG A 266 -25.51 2.05 -13.90
C ARG A 266 -25.61 3.49 -13.44
N ASN A 267 -26.70 3.85 -12.82
CA ASN A 267 -26.87 5.11 -12.11
C ASN A 267 -26.12 5.06 -10.77
N LEU A 268 -25.16 5.95 -10.61
CA LEU A 268 -24.33 6.07 -9.41
C LEU A 268 -24.81 7.18 -8.46
N SER A 269 -25.79 8.02 -8.92
CA SER A 269 -26.32 9.11 -8.11
C SER A 269 -27.34 8.62 -7.09
N SER A 270 -27.70 9.49 -6.16
CA SER A 270 -28.74 9.22 -5.16
C SER A 270 -30.17 9.22 -5.74
N ARG A 271 -30.41 9.96 -6.83
CA ARG A 271 -31.70 10.08 -7.50
C ARG A 271 -31.88 9.01 -8.57
N ALA A 272 -33.13 8.61 -8.83
CA ALA A 272 -33.44 7.79 -9.98
C ALA A 272 -33.20 8.59 -11.28
N VAL A 273 -32.62 7.93 -12.29
CA VAL A 273 -32.44 8.50 -13.62
C VAL A 273 -33.01 7.54 -14.65
N ASP A 274 -33.98 8.00 -15.43
CA ASP A 274 -34.54 7.21 -16.50
C ASP A 274 -33.83 7.48 -17.82
N LEU A 275 -33.64 6.41 -18.60
CA LEU A 275 -33.08 6.46 -19.94
C LEU A 275 -34.23 6.56 -20.95
N GLY A 276 -34.07 7.46 -21.93
CA GLY A 276 -34.95 7.63 -23.07
C GLY A 276 -34.56 6.68 -24.23
N GLU A 277 -34.92 7.12 -25.44
CA GLU A 277 -34.61 6.39 -26.65
C GLU A 277 -33.12 6.44 -26.97
N ALA A 278 -32.61 5.36 -27.55
CA ALA A 278 -31.25 5.29 -28.07
C ALA A 278 -31.29 5.57 -29.58
N SER A 279 -30.39 6.44 -30.02
CA SER A 279 -30.12 6.72 -31.43
C SER A 279 -28.73 6.27 -31.82
N THR A 280 -28.55 5.97 -33.11
CA THR A 280 -27.25 5.49 -33.63
C THR A 280 -26.82 6.32 -34.82
N SER A 281 -25.51 6.58 -34.96
CA SER A 281 -24.93 7.28 -36.11
C SER A 281 -24.57 6.36 -37.27
N LEU A 282 -24.73 5.04 -37.11
CA LEU A 282 -24.40 4.03 -38.11
C LEU A 282 -25.66 3.40 -38.69
N GLU A 283 -25.77 3.40 -40.00
CA GLU A 283 -26.78 2.62 -40.72
C GLU A 283 -26.52 1.12 -40.49
N GLY A 284 -27.56 0.36 -40.17
CA GLY A 284 -27.46 -1.07 -39.85
C GLY A 284 -27.04 -1.38 -38.40
N LEU A 285 -26.90 -0.39 -37.54
CA LEU A 285 -26.79 -0.58 -36.10
C LEU A 285 -28.10 -0.18 -35.41
N GLU A 286 -28.68 -1.08 -34.65
CA GLU A 286 -29.83 -0.84 -33.78
C GLU A 286 -29.41 -0.85 -32.32
N ALA A 287 -30.07 -0.04 -31.49
CA ALA A 287 -29.84 0.01 -30.06
C ALA A 287 -31.19 -0.06 -29.33
N ALA A 288 -31.31 -1.01 -28.40
CA ALA A 288 -32.49 -1.16 -27.56
C ALA A 288 -32.12 -1.03 -26.08
N VAL A 289 -32.85 -0.20 -25.34
CA VAL A 289 -32.67 0.04 -23.91
C VAL A 289 -33.65 -0.83 -23.13
N GLU A 290 -33.16 -1.64 -22.21
CA GLU A 290 -33.96 -2.47 -21.31
C GLU A 290 -33.70 -2.04 -19.86
N SER A 291 -34.74 -1.77 -19.10
CA SER A 291 -34.64 -1.46 -17.67
C SER A 291 -34.54 -2.77 -16.88
N VAL A 292 -33.41 -3.00 -16.22
CA VAL A 292 -33.19 -4.13 -15.31
C VAL A 292 -33.67 -3.78 -13.90
N GLU A 293 -33.34 -2.57 -13.45
CA GLU A 293 -33.80 -1.98 -12.18
C GLU A 293 -34.16 -0.53 -12.46
N SER A 294 -35.44 -0.17 -12.32
CA SER A 294 -35.96 1.14 -12.68
C SER A 294 -35.18 2.28 -12.01
N GLY A 295 -34.72 3.24 -12.81
CA GLY A 295 -33.93 4.39 -12.37
C GLY A 295 -32.51 4.07 -11.88
N ARG A 296 -32.06 2.78 -11.94
CA ARG A 296 -30.78 2.36 -11.36
C ARG A 296 -29.89 1.57 -12.30
N LEU A 297 -30.45 0.60 -13.02
CA LEU A 297 -29.67 -0.32 -13.83
C LEU A 297 -30.37 -0.59 -15.15
N TYR A 298 -29.63 -0.42 -16.23
CA TYR A 298 -30.10 -0.61 -17.58
C TYR A 298 -29.13 -1.50 -18.36
N LYS A 299 -29.68 -2.28 -19.27
CA LYS A 299 -28.95 -3.02 -20.29
C LYS A 299 -29.26 -2.41 -21.64
N VAL A 300 -28.25 -2.11 -22.41
CA VAL A 300 -28.41 -1.67 -23.81
C VAL A 300 -27.92 -2.78 -24.71
N LEU A 301 -28.82 -3.27 -25.55
CA LEU A 301 -28.49 -4.29 -26.56
C LEU A 301 -28.22 -3.57 -27.88
N LEU A 302 -27.06 -3.76 -28.42
CA LEU A 302 -26.63 -3.26 -29.73
C LEU A 302 -26.66 -4.41 -30.73
N THR A 303 -27.32 -4.21 -31.87
CA THR A 303 -27.46 -5.24 -32.91
C THR A 303 -26.95 -4.70 -34.24
N LEU A 304 -25.95 -5.34 -34.82
CA LEU A 304 -25.46 -5.09 -36.16
C LEU A 304 -26.21 -5.95 -37.17
N SER A 305 -26.73 -5.35 -38.21
CA SER A 305 -27.46 -6.01 -39.29
C SER A 305 -26.50 -6.62 -40.32
N PRO A 306 -26.85 -7.73 -40.95
CA PRO A 306 -26.03 -8.42 -41.96
C PRO A 306 -25.70 -7.60 -43.21
N GLY A 307 -26.40 -6.50 -43.45
CA GLY A 307 -26.22 -5.68 -44.66
C GLY A 307 -25.17 -4.57 -44.57
N MET A 308 -24.39 -4.49 -43.48
CA MET A 308 -23.37 -3.46 -43.33
C MET A 308 -22.23 -3.63 -44.37
N PRO A 309 -21.68 -2.53 -44.91
CA PRO A 309 -20.56 -2.58 -45.82
C PRO A 309 -19.32 -3.23 -45.20
N LYS A 310 -18.55 -3.94 -46.04
CA LYS A 310 -17.25 -4.50 -45.62
C LYS A 310 -16.25 -3.40 -45.32
N GLY A 311 -15.42 -3.60 -44.31
CA GLY A 311 -14.40 -2.67 -43.87
C GLY A 311 -14.51 -2.31 -42.38
N ALA A 312 -13.62 -1.41 -41.97
CA ALA A 312 -13.68 -0.87 -40.61
C ALA A 312 -14.84 0.12 -40.47
N PHE A 313 -15.53 0.08 -39.34
CA PHE A 313 -16.59 1.03 -39.00
C PHE A 313 -16.36 1.59 -37.60
N GLU A 314 -16.71 2.84 -37.44
CA GLU A 314 -16.81 3.53 -36.15
C GLU A 314 -18.10 4.34 -36.12
N GLY A 315 -18.75 4.38 -34.98
CA GLY A 315 -20.00 5.12 -34.78
C GLY A 315 -20.25 5.45 -33.34
N LEU A 316 -21.36 6.14 -33.12
CA LEU A 316 -21.78 6.60 -31.81
C LEU A 316 -23.20 6.13 -31.54
N VAL A 317 -23.45 5.64 -30.35
CA VAL A 317 -24.78 5.45 -29.79
C VAL A 317 -25.01 6.56 -28.79
N THR A 318 -26.09 7.33 -28.98
CA THR A 318 -26.52 8.39 -28.07
C THR A 318 -27.81 7.98 -27.40
N ILE A 319 -27.87 8.08 -26.08
CA ILE A 319 -29.02 7.72 -25.27
C ILE A 319 -29.39 8.95 -24.44
N ASP A 320 -30.62 9.42 -24.60
CA ASP A 320 -31.12 10.52 -23.81
C ASP A 320 -31.45 10.09 -22.37
N THR A 321 -31.35 11.04 -21.45
CA THR A 321 -31.64 10.79 -20.03
C THR A 321 -32.50 11.95 -19.47
N ASN A 322 -33.19 11.71 -18.36
CA ASN A 322 -33.88 12.77 -17.62
C ASN A 322 -33.00 13.46 -16.58
N SER A 323 -31.69 13.25 -16.63
CA SER A 323 -30.72 13.88 -15.69
C SER A 323 -30.26 15.24 -16.24
N ASP A 324 -30.54 16.32 -15.53
CA ASP A 324 -29.98 17.65 -15.86
C ASP A 324 -28.46 17.72 -15.89
N ARG A 325 -27.80 16.81 -15.14
CA ARG A 325 -26.34 16.76 -15.00
C ARG A 325 -25.65 15.91 -16.03
N GLN A 326 -26.34 14.96 -16.62
CA GLN A 326 -25.88 14.11 -17.70
C GLN A 326 -27.05 13.82 -18.64
N PRO A 327 -27.50 14.81 -19.45
CA PRO A 327 -28.70 14.71 -20.29
C PRO A 327 -28.58 13.67 -21.39
N THR A 328 -27.33 13.32 -21.77
CA THR A 328 -27.05 12.29 -22.78
C THR A 328 -25.91 11.39 -22.34
N ILE A 329 -25.94 10.16 -22.83
CA ILE A 329 -24.84 9.20 -22.77
C ILE A 329 -24.37 8.94 -24.19
N GLU A 330 -23.08 9.03 -24.42
CA GLU A 330 -22.46 8.68 -25.70
C GLU A 330 -21.56 7.45 -25.52
N VAL A 331 -21.76 6.47 -26.39
CA VAL A 331 -20.97 5.23 -26.41
C VAL A 331 -20.41 5.01 -27.81
N SER A 332 -19.07 4.95 -27.88
CA SER A 332 -18.39 4.60 -29.13
C SER A 332 -18.61 3.14 -29.48
N VAL A 333 -18.90 2.89 -30.75
CA VAL A 333 -19.05 1.54 -31.33
C VAL A 333 -18.05 1.40 -32.44
N LYS A 334 -17.35 0.26 -32.50
CA LYS A 334 -16.37 -0.02 -33.55
C LYS A 334 -16.30 -1.49 -33.89
N GLY A 335 -15.75 -1.79 -35.07
CA GLY A 335 -15.50 -3.16 -35.54
C GLY A 335 -14.97 -3.17 -36.96
N VAL A 336 -14.84 -4.38 -37.50
CA VAL A 336 -14.44 -4.64 -38.90
C VAL A 336 -15.31 -5.72 -39.48
N VAL A 337 -16.03 -5.42 -40.56
CA VAL A 337 -16.79 -6.40 -41.36
C VAL A 337 -15.85 -7.01 -42.39
N LEU A 338 -15.74 -8.35 -42.43
CA LEU A 338 -14.86 -9.12 -43.30
C LEU A 338 -15.50 -9.47 -44.65
#